data_1a4411a5a1dc05ed475b366b61e985d8
#
_entry.id   1a4411a5a1dc05ed475b366b61e985d8
#
_cell.length_a   1.000
_cell.length_b   1.000
_cell.length_c   1.000
_cell.angle_alpha   90.00
_cell.angle_beta   90.00
_cell.angle_gamma   90.00
#
_symmetry.space_group_name_H-M   'P 1'
#
loop_
_entity.id
_entity.type
_entity.pdbx_description
1 polymer ?
#
loop_
_entity_poly.entity_id
_entity_poly.type
_entity_poly.pdbx_seq_one_letter_code
_entity_poly.pdbx_strand_id
1 'polypeptide(L)'
;MTEEWKPSTDEPQRTTLDRREFLAGAGAAAFSFSIMKPELVRGSQANSKIALGMIGCGSRGTWIADLFRQHGGYEIVSAMDYFPDRVNPFGEKFSVAPERRYSGLLGYRRMLEGKLDAVAIESPPYFHPEQAAAAVDAGVHVYLAKPVAVDVPGCRSIEESSSKASAKNRCFLVDFQTRTDPFYQEAIRRVHSGEIGPILCGEAAYWAGSPFTRPVEQLRVNPSDPERRLRAWGVDRVLSGDIITEQNIHSIDVATWIMDAYPLQASGMGGLKSRTEGSCWDHFSVVFTFPEEVMVTFASKQFGEGYDDILCRMYGTTGVIDTHYAGSVAIWGKNSYEGGKSPGLYKDGAARNIATFYENITGGRFSNPATAPSVRSNLTTILGRTAAYQRAEVTWDQLMKSEERSDPQLYGLKE
;
A
#
# COMPACT_ATOMS: atom_id res chain seq x y z
N MET A 1 -60.18 4.16 -38.38
CA MET A 1 -60.89 3.88 -37.13
C MET A 1 -59.88 4.15 -36.03
N THR A 2 -60.04 5.30 -35.44
CA THR A 2 -59.24 5.86 -34.38
C THR A 2 -59.91 5.56 -33.04
N GLU A 3 -59.32 4.72 -32.18
CA GLU A 3 -59.79 4.58 -30.81
C GLU A 3 -59.01 5.50 -29.90
N GLU A 4 -59.75 6.41 -29.26
CA GLU A 4 -59.21 7.34 -28.23
C GLU A 4 -59.02 6.61 -26.92
N TRP A 5 -57.81 6.76 -26.36
CA TRP A 5 -57.46 6.33 -25.01
C TRP A 5 -57.96 7.37 -23.99
N LYS A 6 -58.78 6.94 -23.01
CA LYS A 6 -59.20 7.74 -21.85
C LYS A 6 -58.40 7.33 -20.63
N PRO A 7 -57.77 8.26 -19.87
CA PRO A 7 -57.11 7.93 -18.61
C PRO A 7 -58.13 7.72 -17.48
N SER A 8 -57.95 6.65 -16.69
CA SER A 8 -58.69 6.40 -15.46
C SER A 8 -58.10 7.24 -14.33
N THR A 9 -58.93 7.97 -13.65
CA THR A 9 -58.66 8.72 -12.42
C THR A 9 -58.91 7.82 -11.22
N ASP A 10 -57.86 7.20 -10.67
CA ASP A 10 -57.88 6.67 -9.30
C ASP A 10 -56.79 7.35 -8.49
N GLU A 11 -57.19 8.28 -7.64
CA GLU A 11 -56.34 8.88 -6.61
C GLU A 11 -56.14 7.87 -5.46
N PRO A 12 -54.90 7.62 -4.97
CA PRO A 12 -54.72 6.86 -3.75
C PRO A 12 -55.05 7.72 -2.54
N GLN A 13 -56.00 7.26 -1.73
CA GLN A 13 -56.31 7.84 -0.42
C GLN A 13 -55.10 7.89 0.47
N ARG A 14 -54.68 9.09 0.87
CA ARG A 14 -53.69 9.32 1.93
C ARG A 14 -54.35 9.03 3.28
N THR A 15 -54.01 7.90 3.88
CA THR A 15 -54.28 7.66 5.30
C THR A 15 -53.26 8.46 6.12
N THR A 16 -53.76 9.55 6.71
CA THR A 16 -53.01 10.30 7.75
C THR A 16 -53.09 9.52 9.03
N LEU A 17 -51.95 8.94 9.46
CA LEU A 17 -51.81 8.37 10.80
C LEU A 17 -51.95 9.49 11.84
N ASP A 18 -52.87 9.33 12.78
CA ASP A 18 -53.09 10.26 13.88
C ASP A 18 -51.88 10.22 14.86
N ARG A 19 -51.50 11.40 15.33
CA ARG A 19 -50.37 11.60 16.24
C ARG A 19 -50.48 10.80 17.54
N ARG A 20 -51.69 10.37 17.91
CA ARG A 20 -51.96 9.52 19.07
C ARG A 20 -51.65 8.04 18.86
N GLU A 21 -51.83 7.53 17.64
CA GLU A 21 -51.49 6.16 17.29
C GLU A 21 -49.98 5.96 17.14
N PHE A 22 -49.25 6.99 16.70
CA PHE A 22 -47.79 6.97 16.68
C PHE A 22 -47.16 6.91 18.10
N LEU A 23 -47.80 7.56 19.07
CA LEU A 23 -47.34 7.57 20.49
C LEU A 23 -47.74 6.32 21.25
N ALA A 24 -48.75 5.57 20.82
CA ALA A 24 -49.15 4.31 21.48
C ALA A 24 -48.29 3.11 20.98
N GLY A 25 -47.71 3.18 19.79
CA GLY A 25 -46.76 2.15 19.28
C GLY A 25 -45.31 2.27 19.78
N ALA A 26 -44.94 3.40 20.38
CA ALA A 26 -43.57 3.67 20.88
C ALA A 26 -43.34 3.23 22.31
N GLY A 27 -44.27 2.56 22.93
CA GLY A 27 -44.29 2.29 24.40
C GLY A 27 -43.87 0.89 24.80
N ALA A 28 -42.91 0.21 24.18
CA ALA A 28 -42.36 -1.06 24.70
C ALA A 28 -40.94 -1.41 24.26
N ALA A 29 -40.11 -0.44 23.87
CA ALA A 29 -38.65 -0.65 23.81
C ALA A 29 -38.03 0.18 24.95
N ALA A 30 -38.01 -0.39 26.15
CA ALA A 30 -37.17 0.12 27.23
C ALA A 30 -35.72 -0.06 26.81
N PHE A 31 -35.13 0.94 26.14
CA PHE A 31 -33.70 1.10 26.09
C PHE A 31 -33.20 1.35 27.50
N SER A 32 -32.76 0.31 28.19
CA SER A 32 -31.97 0.44 29.39
C SER A 32 -30.65 1.11 29.04
N PHE A 33 -30.58 2.43 29.09
CA PHE A 33 -29.31 3.14 29.16
C PHE A 33 -28.61 2.73 30.45
N SER A 34 -27.70 1.76 30.36
CA SER A 34 -26.73 1.58 31.45
C SER A 34 -25.86 2.83 31.46
N ILE A 35 -26.14 3.74 32.37
CA ILE A 35 -25.23 4.83 32.73
C ILE A 35 -24.02 4.15 33.37
N MET A 36 -22.98 3.87 32.54
CA MET A 36 -21.70 3.45 33.09
C MET A 36 -21.17 4.58 33.98
N LYS A 37 -20.77 4.22 35.18
CA LYS A 37 -20.18 5.19 36.12
C LYS A 37 -18.99 5.86 35.42
N PRO A 38 -18.81 7.20 35.59
CA PRO A 38 -17.71 7.95 34.96
C PRO A 38 -16.31 7.39 35.27
N GLU A 39 -16.17 6.66 36.36
CA GLU A 39 -14.94 5.98 36.78
C GLU A 39 -14.61 4.75 35.91
N LEU A 40 -15.59 4.11 35.30
CA LEU A 40 -15.41 3.00 34.35
C LEU A 40 -15.09 3.48 32.91
N VAL A 41 -15.34 4.77 32.64
CA VAL A 41 -15.02 5.42 31.33
C VAL A 41 -13.64 6.08 31.40
N ARG A 42 -13.16 6.46 32.56
CA ARG A 42 -11.80 6.97 32.76
C ARG A 42 -10.85 5.80 32.98
N GLY A 43 -10.20 5.37 31.86
CA GLY A 43 -9.19 4.31 31.88
C GLY A 43 -9.50 3.10 31.04
N SER A 44 -10.58 3.07 30.25
CA SER A 44 -10.75 2.07 29.21
C SER A 44 -9.73 2.34 28.09
N GLN A 45 -9.02 1.31 27.64
CA GLN A 45 -8.09 1.38 26.50
C GLN A 45 -8.73 2.05 25.27
N ALA A 46 -10.06 2.08 25.18
CA ALA A 46 -10.83 2.75 24.12
C ALA A 46 -10.70 4.29 24.09
N ASN A 47 -10.21 4.93 25.17
CA ASN A 47 -10.03 6.38 25.27
C ASN A 47 -8.55 6.82 25.20
N SER A 48 -7.58 5.90 25.21
CA SER A 48 -6.17 6.21 25.06
C SER A 48 -5.78 6.16 23.58
N LYS A 49 -5.06 7.19 23.12
CA LYS A 49 -4.46 7.18 21.78
C LYS A 49 -3.42 6.08 21.67
N ILE A 50 -3.29 5.48 20.48
CA ILE A 50 -2.24 4.53 20.16
C ILE A 50 -0.90 5.28 20.14
N ALA A 51 0.05 4.88 20.99
CA ALA A 51 1.40 5.44 21.04
C ALA A 51 2.20 4.95 19.83
N LEU A 52 2.42 5.84 18.84
CA LEU A 52 3.02 5.53 17.54
C LEU A 52 4.48 5.99 17.47
N GLY A 53 5.37 5.08 17.06
CA GLY A 53 6.72 5.40 16.63
C GLY A 53 6.81 5.52 15.11
N MET A 54 7.60 6.48 14.62
CA MET A 54 7.83 6.67 13.18
C MET A 54 9.26 6.28 12.82
N ILE A 55 9.42 5.35 11.86
CA ILE A 55 10.71 4.96 11.28
C ILE A 55 10.77 5.48 9.84
N GLY A 56 11.69 6.43 9.59
CA GLY A 56 11.75 7.19 8.33
C GLY A 56 10.99 8.51 8.42
N CYS A 57 11.75 9.61 8.60
CA CYS A 57 11.23 10.98 8.77
C CYS A 57 11.42 11.84 7.51
N GLY A 58 11.57 11.21 6.35
CA GLY A 58 11.64 11.90 5.05
C GLY A 58 10.29 12.48 4.62
N SER A 59 10.20 12.94 3.36
CA SER A 59 8.98 13.58 2.84
C SER A 59 7.74 12.71 3.01
N ARG A 60 7.84 11.39 2.63
CA ARG A 60 6.71 10.47 2.76
C ARG A 60 6.38 10.20 4.23
N GLY A 61 7.37 9.88 5.08
CA GLY A 61 7.11 9.60 6.49
C GLY A 61 6.51 10.81 7.21
N THR A 62 6.95 12.03 6.90
CA THR A 62 6.35 13.26 7.44
C THR A 62 4.89 13.43 6.98
N TRP A 63 4.59 13.13 5.72
CA TRP A 63 3.24 13.21 5.18
C TRP A 63 2.31 12.14 5.79
N ILE A 64 2.76 10.90 5.93
CA ILE A 64 2.02 9.82 6.61
C ILE A 64 1.78 10.17 8.08
N ALA A 65 2.78 10.72 8.78
CA ALA A 65 2.63 11.19 10.16
C ALA A 65 1.55 12.28 10.31
N ASP A 66 1.45 13.19 9.33
CA ASP A 66 0.35 14.18 9.30
C ASP A 66 -1.02 13.50 9.16
N LEU A 67 -1.15 12.43 8.38
CA LEU A 67 -2.41 11.67 8.26
C LEU A 67 -2.75 10.91 9.55
N PHE A 68 -1.78 10.29 10.22
CA PHE A 68 -1.98 9.69 11.54
C PHE A 68 -2.45 10.72 12.57
N ARG A 69 -1.84 11.92 12.58
CA ARG A 69 -2.27 13.03 13.44
C ARG A 69 -3.69 13.50 13.11
N GLN A 70 -4.04 13.62 11.83
CA GLN A 70 -5.37 14.02 11.36
C GLN A 70 -6.45 12.99 11.76
N HIS A 71 -6.14 11.70 11.78
CA HIS A 71 -7.03 10.66 12.25
C HIS A 71 -7.44 10.85 13.73
N GLY A 72 -6.56 11.39 14.56
CA GLY A 72 -6.83 11.73 15.96
C GLY A 72 -6.73 10.58 16.95
N GLY A 73 -6.75 9.32 16.52
CA GLY A 73 -6.61 8.12 17.36
C GLY A 73 -5.17 7.73 17.71
N TYR A 74 -4.20 8.49 17.24
CA TYR A 74 -2.77 8.22 17.45
C TYR A 74 -2.06 9.40 18.10
N GLU A 75 -0.99 9.09 18.83
CA GLU A 75 -0.03 10.05 19.33
C GLU A 75 1.36 9.66 18.88
N ILE A 76 2.05 10.55 18.15
CA ILE A 76 3.42 10.30 17.69
C ILE A 76 4.37 10.58 18.85
N VAL A 77 4.86 9.52 19.50
CA VAL A 77 5.64 9.61 20.73
C VAL A 77 7.14 9.38 20.53
N SER A 78 7.53 8.90 19.35
CA SER A 78 8.93 8.60 19.03
C SER A 78 9.18 8.69 17.54
N ALA A 79 10.41 9.01 17.13
CA ALA A 79 10.82 9.14 15.74
C ALA A 79 12.25 8.65 15.51
N MET A 80 12.50 8.06 14.35
CA MET A 80 13.81 7.58 13.93
C MET A 80 14.04 7.86 12.45
N ASP A 81 15.21 8.37 12.12
CA ASP A 81 15.76 8.44 10.75
C ASP A 81 17.28 8.26 10.85
N TYR A 82 17.91 7.76 9.80
CA TYR A 82 19.38 7.74 9.75
C TYR A 82 19.95 9.16 9.93
N PHE A 83 19.34 10.15 9.30
CA PHE A 83 19.81 11.53 9.25
C PHE A 83 19.24 12.39 10.39
N PRO A 84 20.11 12.97 11.25
CA PRO A 84 19.66 13.93 12.29
C PRO A 84 18.92 15.13 11.72
N ASP A 85 19.32 15.61 10.52
CA ASP A 85 18.67 16.72 9.81
C ASP A 85 17.27 16.39 9.24
N ARG A 86 16.83 15.14 9.36
CA ARG A 86 15.45 14.70 9.10
C ARG A 86 14.67 14.44 10.38
N VAL A 87 15.24 13.70 11.34
CA VAL A 87 14.53 13.34 12.56
C VAL A 87 14.29 14.53 13.49
N ASN A 88 15.21 15.50 13.55
CA ASN A 88 15.05 16.65 14.45
C ASN A 88 13.90 17.60 14.00
N PRO A 89 13.84 18.09 12.76
CA PRO A 89 12.70 18.89 12.30
C PRO A 89 11.36 18.12 12.35
N PHE A 90 11.39 16.81 12.09
CA PHE A 90 10.22 15.94 12.27
C PHE A 90 9.76 15.95 13.73
N GLY A 91 10.69 15.75 14.68
CA GLY A 91 10.38 15.75 16.10
C GLY A 91 9.83 17.10 16.59
N GLU A 92 10.36 18.22 16.09
CA GLU A 92 9.81 19.55 16.37
C GLU A 92 8.37 19.70 15.85
N LYS A 93 8.13 19.31 14.60
CA LYS A 93 6.81 19.38 13.95
C LYS A 93 5.73 18.59 14.68
N PHE A 94 6.08 17.41 15.21
CA PHE A 94 5.15 16.49 15.86
C PHE A 94 5.26 16.48 17.38
N SER A 95 6.05 17.39 17.97
CA SER A 95 6.24 17.51 19.44
C SER A 95 6.82 16.26 20.09
N VAL A 96 7.65 15.50 19.34
CA VAL A 96 8.40 14.36 19.89
C VAL A 96 9.55 14.90 20.74
N ALA A 97 9.65 14.45 21.99
CA ALA A 97 10.71 14.86 22.91
C ALA A 97 12.12 14.52 22.34
N PRO A 98 13.14 15.37 22.55
CA PRO A 98 14.47 15.16 21.98
C PRO A 98 15.06 13.79 22.31
N GLU A 99 14.88 13.28 23.54
CA GLU A 99 15.34 11.97 24.02
C GLU A 99 14.61 10.78 23.38
N ARG A 100 13.53 11.05 22.65
CA ARG A 100 12.73 10.07 21.87
C ARG A 100 12.99 10.19 20.35
N ARG A 101 14.02 10.95 19.94
CA ARG A 101 14.46 11.10 18.56
C ARG A 101 15.74 10.31 18.38
N TYR A 102 15.72 9.33 17.49
CA TYR A 102 16.82 8.39 17.29
C TYR A 102 17.43 8.56 15.89
N SER A 103 18.74 8.42 15.78
CA SER A 103 19.45 8.48 14.49
C SER A 103 20.45 7.33 14.33
N GLY A 104 20.92 7.13 13.08
CA GLY A 104 21.79 6.02 12.71
C GLY A 104 21.03 4.79 12.22
N LEU A 105 21.74 3.82 11.63
CA LEU A 105 21.11 2.62 11.02
C LEU A 105 20.34 1.77 12.03
N LEU A 106 20.82 1.67 13.26
CA LEU A 106 20.23 0.87 14.34
C LEU A 106 19.38 1.70 15.32
N GLY A 107 19.11 2.97 15.01
CA GLY A 107 18.28 3.84 15.85
C GLY A 107 16.88 3.29 16.14
N TYR A 108 16.30 2.51 15.21
CA TYR A 108 15.01 1.85 15.40
C TYR A 108 15.02 0.83 16.55
N ARG A 109 16.13 0.14 16.82
CA ARG A 109 16.24 -0.82 17.93
C ARG A 109 16.10 -0.10 19.28
N ARG A 110 16.84 1.01 19.45
CA ARG A 110 16.72 1.85 20.66
C ARG A 110 15.33 2.45 20.83
N MET A 111 14.68 2.82 19.71
CA MET A 111 13.31 3.30 19.74
C MET A 111 12.32 2.24 20.23
N LEU A 112 12.50 0.98 19.82
CA LEU A 112 11.65 -0.15 20.18
C LEU A 112 11.82 -0.61 21.64
N GLU A 113 12.90 -0.24 22.33
CA GLU A 113 13.06 -0.43 23.79
C GLU A 113 12.11 0.46 24.60
N GLY A 114 11.56 1.51 23.98
CA GLY A 114 10.61 2.42 24.60
C GLY A 114 9.18 1.85 24.62
N LYS A 115 8.30 2.52 25.36
CA LYS A 115 6.88 2.17 25.38
C LYS A 115 6.23 2.66 24.07
N LEU A 116 5.85 1.73 23.21
CA LEU A 116 5.12 1.94 21.96
C LEU A 116 4.00 0.91 21.84
N ASP A 117 2.87 1.32 21.27
CA ASP A 117 1.82 0.39 20.86
C ASP A 117 1.99 -0.04 19.40
N ALA A 118 2.45 0.88 18.56
CA ALA A 118 2.60 0.66 17.13
C ALA A 118 3.81 1.39 16.55
N VAL A 119 4.28 0.93 15.39
CA VAL A 119 5.23 1.65 14.53
C VAL A 119 4.70 1.79 13.11
N ALA A 120 5.02 2.92 12.47
CA ALA A 120 4.90 3.10 11.03
C ALA A 120 6.30 3.10 10.41
N ILE A 121 6.54 2.21 9.44
CA ILE A 121 7.81 2.00 8.78
C ILE A 121 7.73 2.60 7.38
N GLU A 122 8.42 3.73 7.17
CA GLU A 122 8.47 4.55 5.95
C GLU A 122 9.92 4.76 5.48
N SER A 123 10.82 3.90 5.91
CA SER A 123 12.24 3.84 5.49
C SER A 123 12.37 3.30 4.04
N PRO A 124 13.57 3.32 3.43
CA PRO A 124 13.78 2.61 2.17
C PRO A 124 13.47 1.10 2.31
N PRO A 125 12.86 0.46 1.30
CA PRO A 125 12.33 -0.91 1.41
C PRO A 125 13.38 -1.98 1.70
N TYR A 126 14.65 -1.70 1.44
CA TYR A 126 15.75 -2.57 1.87
C TYR A 126 15.73 -2.86 3.38
N PHE A 127 15.37 -1.88 4.21
CA PHE A 127 15.35 -2.00 5.66
C PHE A 127 14.05 -2.56 6.23
N HIS A 128 12.99 -2.64 5.44
CA HIS A 128 11.67 -3.06 5.90
C HIS A 128 11.65 -4.42 6.59
N PRO A 129 12.28 -5.49 6.03
CA PRO A 129 12.23 -6.81 6.63
C PRO A 129 12.83 -6.86 8.04
N GLU A 130 14.00 -6.25 8.24
CA GLU A 130 14.67 -6.24 9.54
C GLU A 130 13.93 -5.39 10.56
N GLN A 131 13.45 -4.20 10.15
CA GLN A 131 12.71 -3.29 11.02
C GLN A 131 11.35 -3.86 11.42
N ALA A 132 10.64 -4.50 10.49
CA ALA A 132 9.36 -5.16 10.76
C ALA A 132 9.52 -6.36 11.70
N ALA A 133 10.54 -7.20 11.49
CA ALA A 133 10.83 -8.33 12.36
C ALA A 133 11.14 -7.86 13.80
N ALA A 134 11.99 -6.85 13.95
CA ALA A 134 12.31 -6.28 15.25
C ALA A 134 11.08 -5.67 15.95
N ALA A 135 10.21 -4.98 15.23
CA ALA A 135 8.97 -4.42 15.75
C ALA A 135 8.03 -5.52 16.25
N VAL A 136 7.83 -6.59 15.47
CA VAL A 136 7.01 -7.75 15.87
C VAL A 136 7.63 -8.47 17.07
N ASP A 137 8.96 -8.56 17.15
CA ASP A 137 9.65 -9.13 18.31
C ASP A 137 9.45 -8.32 19.58
N ALA A 138 9.48 -7.00 19.46
CA ALA A 138 9.15 -6.06 20.53
C ALA A 138 7.65 -6.08 20.92
N GLY A 139 6.80 -6.79 20.16
CA GLY A 139 5.38 -6.94 20.46
C GLY A 139 4.53 -5.73 20.12
N VAL A 140 4.96 -4.87 19.19
CA VAL A 140 4.20 -3.70 18.72
C VAL A 140 3.46 -3.99 17.41
N HIS A 141 2.39 -3.24 17.13
CA HIS A 141 1.67 -3.28 15.85
C HIS A 141 2.49 -2.63 14.74
N VAL A 142 2.38 -3.11 13.51
CA VAL A 142 3.18 -2.64 12.37
C VAL A 142 2.30 -2.09 11.26
N TYR A 143 2.53 -0.84 10.87
CA TYR A 143 2.09 -0.22 9.63
C TYR A 143 3.30 -0.12 8.70
N LEU A 144 3.28 -0.81 7.57
CA LEU A 144 4.42 -0.95 6.67
C LEU A 144 4.13 -0.29 5.32
N ALA A 145 5.02 0.59 4.87
CA ALA A 145 4.96 1.11 3.51
C ALA A 145 5.19 0.01 2.46
N LYS A 146 4.58 0.16 1.28
CA LYS A 146 4.97 -0.59 0.09
C LYS A 146 6.28 0.00 -0.50
N PRO A 147 7.07 -0.75 -1.27
CA PRO A 147 7.10 -2.20 -1.39
C PRO A 147 7.60 -2.85 -0.09
N VAL A 148 7.26 -4.11 0.13
CA VAL A 148 7.57 -4.75 1.42
C VAL A 148 9.03 -5.14 1.58
N ALA A 149 9.74 -5.41 0.47
CA ALA A 149 11.15 -5.79 0.44
C ALA A 149 11.75 -5.55 -0.95
N VAL A 150 13.07 -5.78 -1.08
CA VAL A 150 13.83 -5.64 -2.34
C VAL A 150 14.25 -6.96 -2.95
N ASP A 151 14.15 -8.07 -2.21
CA ASP A 151 14.58 -9.41 -2.61
C ASP A 151 13.65 -10.52 -2.05
N VAL A 152 13.85 -11.75 -2.51
CA VAL A 152 13.01 -12.90 -2.10
C VAL A 152 13.16 -13.23 -0.62
N PRO A 153 14.38 -13.29 -0.03
CA PRO A 153 14.53 -13.53 1.40
C PRO A 153 13.83 -12.46 2.25
N GLY A 154 13.87 -11.20 1.82
CA GLY A 154 13.15 -10.09 2.49
C GLY A 154 11.64 -10.27 2.42
N CYS A 155 11.09 -10.70 1.30
CA CYS A 155 9.66 -11.00 1.16
C CYS A 155 9.22 -12.13 2.11
N ARG A 156 10.01 -13.21 2.21
CA ARG A 156 9.76 -14.29 3.16
C ARG A 156 9.78 -13.81 4.61
N SER A 157 10.77 -12.98 4.96
CA SER A 157 10.87 -12.39 6.31
C SER A 157 9.65 -11.55 6.67
N ILE A 158 9.05 -10.84 5.71
CA ILE A 158 7.79 -10.09 5.92
C ILE A 158 6.60 -11.05 6.14
N GLU A 159 6.48 -12.14 5.39
CA GLU A 159 5.44 -13.15 5.62
C GLU A 159 5.55 -13.79 7.01
N GLU A 160 6.76 -14.19 7.40
CA GLU A 160 7.05 -14.73 8.72
C GLU A 160 6.74 -13.72 9.83
N SER A 161 7.13 -12.45 9.66
CA SER A 161 6.84 -11.38 10.60
C SER A 161 5.34 -11.15 10.77
N SER A 162 4.57 -11.15 9.68
CA SER A 162 3.11 -11.00 9.73
C SER A 162 2.44 -12.20 10.42
N SER A 163 2.87 -13.43 10.13
CA SER A 163 2.38 -14.63 10.79
C SER A 163 2.67 -14.60 12.28
N LYS A 164 3.88 -14.20 12.67
CA LYS A 164 4.28 -14.03 14.07
C LYS A 164 3.50 -12.91 14.77
N ALA A 165 3.22 -11.81 14.06
CA ALA A 165 2.38 -10.73 14.56
C ALA A 165 0.97 -11.24 14.88
N SER A 166 0.35 -12.00 13.95
CA SER A 166 -0.97 -12.62 14.18
C SER A 166 -0.96 -13.52 15.42
N ALA A 167 0.05 -14.38 15.56
CA ALA A 167 0.20 -15.28 16.71
C ALA A 167 0.39 -14.51 18.04
N LYS A 168 0.95 -13.32 18.01
CA LYS A 168 1.11 -12.43 19.17
C LYS A 168 -0.07 -11.47 19.38
N ASN A 169 -1.18 -11.60 18.64
CA ASN A 169 -2.28 -10.66 18.62
C ASN A 169 -1.82 -9.22 18.31
N ARG A 170 -1.07 -9.08 17.21
CA ARG A 170 -0.61 -7.80 16.68
C ARG A 170 -1.09 -7.59 15.26
N CYS A 171 -1.52 -6.37 14.97
CA CYS A 171 -1.87 -5.95 13.62
C CYS A 171 -0.58 -5.72 12.81
N PHE A 172 -0.57 -6.24 11.58
CA PHE A 172 0.45 -6.01 10.58
C PHE A 172 -0.26 -5.59 9.28
N LEU A 173 -0.16 -4.32 8.90
CA LEU A 173 -0.83 -3.78 7.73
C LEU A 173 0.19 -3.23 6.74
N VAL A 174 0.01 -3.57 5.46
CA VAL A 174 0.81 -3.03 4.35
C VAL A 174 0.02 -1.94 3.63
N ASP A 175 0.63 -0.77 3.40
CA ASP A 175 -0.02 0.41 2.84
C ASP A 175 -0.09 0.36 1.30
N PHE A 176 -1.05 -0.40 0.77
CA PHE A 176 -1.46 -0.33 -0.64
C PHE A 176 -2.75 0.48 -0.80
N GLN A 177 -2.65 1.70 -1.33
CA GLN A 177 -3.76 2.66 -1.43
C GLN A 177 -4.89 2.16 -2.35
N THR A 178 -4.55 1.59 -3.50
CA THR A 178 -5.53 1.05 -4.47
C THR A 178 -6.46 0.02 -3.87
N ARG A 179 -5.94 -0.83 -2.98
CA ARG A 179 -6.72 -1.91 -2.34
C ARG A 179 -7.81 -1.43 -1.39
N THR A 180 -7.78 -0.16 -0.98
CA THR A 180 -8.81 0.45 -0.13
C THR A 180 -9.81 1.28 -0.92
N ASP A 181 -9.62 1.42 -2.22
CA ASP A 181 -10.52 2.23 -3.05
C ASP A 181 -11.80 1.47 -3.38
N PRO A 182 -12.99 2.04 -3.10
CA PRO A 182 -14.26 1.34 -3.26
C PRO A 182 -14.58 1.00 -4.72
N PHE A 183 -14.14 1.82 -5.69
CA PHE A 183 -14.36 1.51 -7.10
C PHE A 183 -13.52 0.34 -7.57
N TYR A 184 -12.25 0.27 -7.13
CA TYR A 184 -11.37 -0.88 -7.38
C TYR A 184 -11.92 -2.15 -6.72
N GLN A 185 -12.32 -2.07 -5.45
CA GLN A 185 -12.86 -3.20 -4.71
C GLN A 185 -14.10 -3.77 -5.40
N GLU A 186 -15.05 -2.93 -5.81
CA GLU A 186 -16.28 -3.37 -6.48
C GLU A 186 -15.98 -3.92 -7.88
N ALA A 187 -15.14 -3.26 -8.68
CA ALA A 187 -14.79 -3.74 -10.01
C ALA A 187 -14.12 -5.12 -9.95
N ILE A 188 -13.15 -5.31 -9.06
CA ILE A 188 -12.42 -6.57 -8.93
C ILE A 188 -13.33 -7.67 -8.34
N ARG A 189 -14.20 -7.35 -7.38
CA ARG A 189 -15.23 -8.28 -6.90
C ARG A 189 -16.11 -8.80 -8.04
N ARG A 190 -16.53 -7.93 -8.97
CA ARG A 190 -17.31 -8.30 -10.16
C ARG A 190 -16.52 -9.21 -11.09
N VAL A 191 -15.23 -8.93 -11.31
CA VAL A 191 -14.36 -9.81 -12.09
C VAL A 191 -14.28 -11.19 -11.44
N HIS A 192 -14.03 -11.27 -10.14
CA HIS A 192 -13.97 -12.53 -9.39
C HIS A 192 -15.32 -13.28 -9.35
N SER A 193 -16.45 -12.57 -9.51
CA SER A 193 -17.76 -13.21 -9.70
C SER A 193 -18.06 -13.67 -11.14
N GLY A 194 -17.08 -13.50 -12.07
CA GLY A 194 -17.18 -13.99 -13.44
C GLY A 194 -17.87 -13.04 -14.43
N GLU A 195 -18.12 -11.76 -14.07
CA GLU A 195 -18.91 -10.85 -14.88
C GLU A 195 -18.25 -10.49 -16.23
N ILE A 196 -16.93 -10.59 -16.35
CA ILE A 196 -16.20 -10.40 -17.62
C ILE A 196 -15.87 -11.72 -18.33
N GLY A 197 -16.26 -12.87 -17.75
CA GLY A 197 -15.87 -14.21 -18.23
C GLY A 197 -14.38 -14.54 -17.95
N PRO A 198 -13.88 -15.69 -18.40
CA PRO A 198 -12.47 -16.03 -18.32
C PRO A 198 -11.58 -14.93 -18.91
N ILE A 199 -10.53 -14.56 -18.17
CA ILE A 199 -9.54 -13.56 -18.63
C ILE A 199 -8.64 -14.22 -19.67
N LEU A 200 -8.41 -13.55 -20.79
CA LEU A 200 -7.61 -14.03 -21.89
C LEU A 200 -6.20 -13.39 -21.95
N CYS A 201 -6.13 -12.09 -21.69
CA CYS A 201 -4.88 -11.34 -21.65
C CYS A 201 -5.08 -10.01 -20.91
N GLY A 202 -3.99 -9.26 -20.75
CA GLY A 202 -4.05 -7.94 -20.14
C GLY A 202 -2.83 -7.08 -20.40
N GLU A 203 -2.93 -5.83 -19.95
CA GLU A 203 -1.84 -4.87 -19.94
C GLU A 203 -1.80 -4.10 -18.64
N ALA A 204 -0.60 -3.78 -18.17
CA ALA A 204 -0.36 -2.87 -17.07
C ALA A 204 0.71 -1.86 -17.49
N ALA A 205 0.58 -0.63 -17.06
CA ALA A 205 1.57 0.39 -17.39
C ALA A 205 1.80 1.35 -16.23
N TYR A 206 3.03 1.89 -16.19
CA TYR A 206 3.39 2.96 -15.28
C TYR A 206 4.14 4.05 -16.05
N TRP A 207 3.43 5.04 -16.53
CA TRP A 207 3.98 6.19 -17.26
C TRP A 207 4.02 7.39 -16.34
N ALA A 208 5.20 7.82 -15.89
CA ALA A 208 5.37 8.99 -15.05
C ALA A 208 6.75 9.64 -15.24
N GLY A 209 6.88 10.89 -14.81
CA GLY A 209 8.16 11.54 -14.65
C GLY A 209 8.95 10.98 -13.46
N SER A 210 10.22 11.36 -13.31
CA SER A 210 11.05 10.91 -12.18
C SER A 210 10.71 11.68 -10.90
N PRO A 211 10.36 11.01 -9.80
CA PRO A 211 10.11 11.68 -8.51
C PRO A 211 11.40 11.99 -7.73
N PHE A 212 12.58 11.52 -8.20
CA PHE A 212 13.84 11.57 -7.46
C PHE A 212 14.87 12.56 -8.04
N THR A 213 14.44 13.66 -8.65
CA THR A 213 15.33 14.62 -9.32
C THR A 213 16.35 15.26 -8.37
N ARG A 214 15.91 15.81 -7.24
CA ARG A 214 16.81 16.48 -6.26
C ARG A 214 17.83 15.55 -5.61
N PRO A 215 17.47 14.33 -5.13
CA PRO A 215 18.44 13.38 -4.60
C PRO A 215 19.49 12.95 -5.61
N VAL A 216 19.13 12.84 -6.89
CA VAL A 216 20.07 12.46 -7.98
C VAL A 216 21.19 13.47 -8.12
N GLU A 217 20.91 14.78 -8.01
CA GLU A 217 21.93 15.82 -8.09
C GLU A 217 23.03 15.67 -7.04
N GLN A 218 22.69 15.14 -5.86
CA GLN A 218 23.68 14.89 -4.80
C GLN A 218 24.65 13.76 -5.14
N LEU A 219 24.21 12.75 -5.93
CA LEU A 219 25.07 11.67 -6.39
C LEU A 219 26.15 12.13 -7.37
N ARG A 220 25.93 13.20 -8.13
CA ARG A 220 26.94 13.75 -9.07
C ARG A 220 28.24 14.17 -8.41
N VAL A 221 28.17 14.54 -7.14
CA VAL A 221 29.35 14.99 -6.40
C VAL A 221 30.24 13.82 -5.98
N ASN A 222 29.64 12.74 -5.49
CA ASN A 222 30.32 11.48 -5.15
C ASN A 222 29.33 10.31 -5.19
N PRO A 223 29.27 9.55 -6.30
CA PRO A 223 28.29 8.48 -6.48
C PRO A 223 28.53 7.24 -5.60
N SER A 224 29.74 7.08 -5.04
CA SER A 224 30.08 5.95 -4.17
C SER A 224 29.93 6.28 -2.67
N ASP A 225 29.65 7.53 -2.31
CA ASP A 225 29.46 7.93 -0.92
C ASP A 225 28.18 7.27 -0.35
N PRO A 226 28.26 6.45 0.70
CA PRO A 226 27.14 5.70 1.21
C PRO A 226 26.03 6.59 1.79
N GLU A 227 26.34 7.75 2.39
CA GLU A 227 25.29 8.69 2.86
C GLU A 227 24.54 9.34 1.70
N ARG A 228 25.23 9.71 0.61
CA ARG A 228 24.59 10.25 -0.59
C ARG A 228 23.73 9.21 -1.28
N ARG A 229 24.20 7.96 -1.36
CA ARG A 229 23.39 6.84 -1.86
C ARG A 229 22.16 6.63 -1.00
N LEU A 230 22.28 6.65 0.32
CA LEU A 230 21.13 6.52 1.23
C LEU A 230 20.16 7.70 1.11
N ARG A 231 20.63 8.93 0.88
CA ARG A 231 19.76 10.08 0.56
C ARG A 231 19.02 9.92 -0.77
N ALA A 232 19.69 9.34 -1.75
CA ALA A 232 19.16 9.10 -3.11
C ALA A 232 18.64 7.66 -3.29
N TRP A 233 18.24 7.00 -2.21
CA TRP A 233 17.85 5.59 -2.18
C TRP A 233 16.88 5.16 -3.28
N GLY A 234 15.98 6.05 -3.72
CA GLY A 234 14.98 5.77 -4.75
C GLY A 234 15.56 5.52 -6.16
N VAL A 235 16.83 5.90 -6.41
CA VAL A 235 17.56 5.59 -7.65
C VAL A 235 18.71 4.59 -7.41
N ASP A 236 18.83 4.05 -6.21
CA ASP A 236 19.74 2.95 -5.86
C ASP A 236 18.95 1.64 -5.90
N ARG A 237 19.34 0.75 -6.84
CA ARG A 237 18.63 -0.51 -7.09
C ARG A 237 18.56 -1.42 -5.87
N VAL A 238 19.62 -1.43 -5.04
CA VAL A 238 19.67 -2.28 -3.85
C VAL A 238 18.77 -1.75 -2.77
N LEU A 239 18.75 -0.43 -2.56
CA LEU A 239 17.95 0.20 -1.51
C LEU A 239 16.47 0.29 -1.84
N SER A 240 16.13 0.46 -3.12
CA SER A 240 14.74 0.63 -3.59
C SER A 240 14.09 -0.64 -4.16
N GLY A 241 14.89 -1.60 -4.61
CA GLY A 241 14.40 -2.72 -5.41
C GLY A 241 14.22 -2.38 -6.89
N ASP A 242 14.73 -1.22 -7.35
CA ASP A 242 14.50 -0.64 -8.67
C ASP A 242 13.10 -0.03 -8.85
N ILE A 243 12.91 0.78 -9.89
CA ILE A 243 11.63 1.46 -10.16
C ILE A 243 10.47 0.47 -10.36
N ILE A 244 10.75 -0.70 -10.94
CA ILE A 244 9.74 -1.73 -11.14
C ILE A 244 9.15 -2.24 -9.83
N THR A 245 9.94 -2.28 -8.76
CA THR A 245 9.50 -2.69 -7.42
C THR A 245 9.01 -1.47 -6.62
N GLU A 246 9.74 -0.35 -6.62
CA GLU A 246 9.41 0.78 -5.77
C GLU A 246 8.20 1.57 -6.27
N GLN A 247 8.15 1.87 -7.58
CA GLN A 247 7.09 2.70 -8.18
C GLN A 247 6.05 1.85 -8.92
N ASN A 248 6.52 0.99 -9.82
CA ASN A 248 5.64 0.34 -10.77
C ASN A 248 4.79 -0.77 -10.14
N ILE A 249 5.09 -1.16 -8.92
CA ILE A 249 4.29 -2.12 -8.14
C ILE A 249 2.81 -1.70 -8.07
N HIS A 250 2.47 -0.41 -8.16
CA HIS A 250 1.08 0.04 -8.09
C HIS A 250 0.21 -0.54 -9.20
N SER A 251 0.69 -0.63 -10.45
CA SER A 251 -0.05 -1.25 -11.55
C SER A 251 0.07 -2.78 -11.56
N ILE A 252 1.24 -3.31 -11.21
CA ILE A 252 1.47 -4.76 -11.10
C ILE A 252 0.65 -5.36 -9.95
N ASP A 253 0.47 -4.64 -8.83
CA ASP A 253 -0.39 -5.03 -7.72
C ASP A 253 -1.86 -5.20 -8.17
N VAL A 254 -2.36 -4.29 -8.98
CA VAL A 254 -3.71 -4.40 -9.53
C VAL A 254 -3.84 -5.62 -10.45
N ALA A 255 -2.84 -5.88 -11.29
CA ALA A 255 -2.82 -7.06 -12.16
C ALA A 255 -2.87 -8.36 -11.34
N THR A 256 -2.02 -8.52 -10.32
CA THR A 256 -2.04 -9.69 -9.45
C THR A 256 -3.31 -9.80 -8.60
N TRP A 257 -3.92 -8.68 -8.26
CA TRP A 257 -5.19 -8.65 -7.53
C TRP A 257 -6.36 -9.10 -8.42
N ILE A 258 -6.42 -8.60 -9.67
CA ILE A 258 -7.45 -9.03 -10.65
C ILE A 258 -7.30 -10.53 -10.95
N MET A 259 -6.07 -11.02 -11.17
CA MET A 259 -5.80 -12.44 -11.46
C MET A 259 -5.97 -13.35 -10.25
N ASP A 260 -5.90 -12.80 -9.05
CA ASP A 260 -5.81 -13.53 -7.76
C ASP A 260 -4.77 -14.65 -7.77
N ALA A 261 -3.71 -14.47 -8.52
CA ALA A 261 -2.65 -15.44 -8.75
C ALA A 261 -1.28 -14.75 -8.84
N TYR A 262 -0.22 -15.53 -8.76
CA TYR A 262 1.13 -15.12 -9.15
C TYR A 262 1.43 -15.61 -10.58
N PRO A 263 2.29 -14.90 -11.33
CA PRO A 263 2.70 -15.36 -12.67
C PRO A 263 3.60 -16.59 -12.58
N LEU A 264 3.46 -17.51 -13.52
CA LEU A 264 4.29 -18.72 -13.61
C LEU A 264 5.71 -18.39 -14.09
N GLN A 265 5.85 -17.35 -14.91
CA GLN A 265 7.12 -16.89 -15.46
C GLN A 265 7.02 -15.44 -15.94
N ALA A 266 8.19 -14.85 -16.18
CA ALA A 266 8.32 -13.56 -16.84
C ALA A 266 9.48 -13.55 -17.81
N SER A 267 9.38 -12.71 -18.85
CA SER A 267 10.48 -12.33 -19.73
C SER A 267 10.42 -10.83 -20.00
N GLY A 268 11.57 -10.19 -20.23
CA GLY A 268 11.54 -8.76 -20.44
C GLY A 268 12.90 -8.13 -20.67
N MET A 269 12.88 -6.82 -20.81
CA MET A 269 14.04 -5.97 -20.94
C MET A 269 13.75 -4.55 -20.44
N GLY A 270 14.79 -3.74 -20.39
CA GLY A 270 14.71 -2.34 -20.01
C GLY A 270 16.08 -1.68 -20.07
N GLY A 271 16.24 -0.57 -19.40
CA GLY A 271 17.52 0.11 -19.37
C GLY A 271 17.52 1.41 -18.57
N LEU A 272 18.72 2.00 -18.52
CA LEU A 272 18.98 3.33 -17.98
C LEU A 272 19.51 4.20 -19.11
N LYS A 273 18.76 5.23 -19.51
CA LYS A 273 19.12 6.11 -20.64
C LYS A 273 18.90 7.60 -20.37
N SER A 274 18.00 7.94 -19.45
CA SER A 274 17.63 9.34 -19.21
C SER A 274 18.54 10.06 -18.22
N ARG A 275 19.36 9.34 -17.47
CA ARG A 275 20.31 9.85 -16.46
C ARG A 275 21.58 9.02 -16.44
N THR A 276 22.60 9.54 -15.79
CA THR A 276 23.90 8.87 -15.58
C THR A 276 24.10 8.45 -14.15
N GLU A 277 23.30 8.96 -13.24
CA GLU A 277 23.41 8.73 -11.79
C GLU A 277 22.47 7.66 -11.29
N GLY A 278 22.90 6.91 -10.29
CA GLY A 278 22.15 5.81 -9.70
C GLY A 278 22.27 4.51 -10.49
N SER A 279 21.71 3.46 -9.94
CA SER A 279 21.77 2.10 -10.48
C SER A 279 20.42 1.54 -10.94
N CYS A 280 19.31 2.22 -10.64
CA CYS A 280 17.99 1.84 -11.14
C CYS A 280 17.86 2.11 -12.62
N TRP A 281 17.16 1.23 -13.33
CA TRP A 281 16.72 1.53 -14.68
C TRP A 281 15.65 2.63 -14.70
N ASP A 282 15.38 3.20 -15.86
CA ASP A 282 14.37 4.24 -16.03
C ASP A 282 13.19 3.81 -16.90
N HIS A 283 13.25 2.63 -17.47
CA HIS A 283 12.15 2.00 -18.21
C HIS A 283 12.25 0.49 -18.21
N PHE A 284 11.09 -0.18 -18.26
CA PHE A 284 10.93 -1.62 -18.35
C PHE A 284 9.87 -1.98 -19.38
N SER A 285 10.06 -3.15 -20.01
CA SER A 285 9.06 -3.86 -20.80
C SER A 285 9.14 -5.33 -20.42
N VAL A 286 8.07 -5.86 -19.83
CA VAL A 286 8.01 -7.22 -19.29
C VAL A 286 6.72 -7.89 -19.70
N VAL A 287 6.77 -9.19 -20.01
CA VAL A 287 5.60 -10.04 -20.18
C VAL A 287 5.55 -11.02 -19.03
N PHE A 288 4.45 -11.03 -18.30
CA PHE A 288 4.14 -12.00 -17.26
C PHE A 288 3.17 -13.05 -17.84
N THR A 289 3.47 -14.33 -17.65
CA THR A 289 2.56 -15.43 -17.99
C THR A 289 1.93 -15.96 -16.70
N PHE A 290 0.64 -15.76 -16.54
CA PHE A 290 -0.16 -16.26 -15.42
C PHE A 290 -0.71 -17.67 -15.73
N PRO A 291 -1.34 -18.37 -14.73
CA PRO A 291 -2.04 -19.61 -14.99
C PRO A 291 -3.01 -19.51 -16.19
N GLU A 292 -3.29 -20.65 -16.83
CA GLU A 292 -4.14 -20.74 -18.04
C GLU A 292 -3.58 -19.95 -19.23
N GLU A 293 -2.25 -19.76 -19.26
CA GLU A 293 -1.52 -19.04 -20.33
C GLU A 293 -1.94 -17.57 -20.51
N VAL A 294 -2.56 -16.96 -19.48
CA VAL A 294 -2.94 -15.53 -19.52
C VAL A 294 -1.68 -14.67 -19.55
N MET A 295 -1.47 -13.96 -20.65
CA MET A 295 -0.35 -13.02 -20.78
C MET A 295 -0.75 -11.62 -20.34
N VAL A 296 0.06 -11.02 -19.47
CA VAL A 296 -0.05 -9.62 -19.08
C VAL A 296 1.23 -8.89 -19.49
N THR A 297 1.10 -7.95 -20.42
CA THR A 297 2.20 -7.08 -20.80
C THR A 297 2.33 -5.94 -19.80
N PHE A 298 3.56 -5.64 -19.40
CA PHE A 298 3.86 -4.50 -18.53
C PHE A 298 4.88 -3.60 -19.21
N ALA A 299 4.62 -2.28 -19.18
CA ALA A 299 5.58 -1.30 -19.67
C ALA A 299 5.64 -0.08 -18.74
N SER A 300 6.83 0.52 -18.62
CA SER A 300 7.00 1.70 -17.76
C SER A 300 8.05 2.67 -18.28
N LYS A 301 7.88 3.94 -17.89
CA LYS A 301 8.89 5.00 -17.95
C LYS A 301 8.93 5.78 -16.66
N GLN A 302 10.12 6.25 -16.29
CA GLN A 302 10.31 7.22 -15.20
C GLN A 302 11.20 8.39 -15.64
N PHE A 303 10.84 9.01 -16.75
CA PHE A 303 11.57 10.16 -17.33
C PHE A 303 10.65 11.01 -18.21
N GLY A 304 11.14 12.21 -18.53
CA GLY A 304 10.47 13.13 -19.44
C GLY A 304 9.19 13.73 -18.85
N GLU A 305 8.61 14.66 -19.60
CA GLU A 305 7.33 15.30 -19.37
C GLU A 305 6.33 14.84 -20.44
N GLY A 306 5.05 15.03 -20.21
CA GLY A 306 4.01 14.80 -21.19
C GLY A 306 2.97 13.80 -20.74
N TYR A 307 2.90 12.63 -21.37
CA TYR A 307 1.89 11.63 -21.03
C TYR A 307 2.25 10.85 -19.78
N ASP A 308 1.42 10.99 -18.74
CA ASP A 308 1.51 10.22 -17.50
C ASP A 308 0.22 9.45 -17.27
N ASP A 309 0.34 8.15 -16.98
CA ASP A 309 -0.77 7.27 -16.63
C ASP A 309 -0.27 6.03 -15.89
N ILE A 310 -1.05 5.55 -14.94
CA ILE A 310 -0.78 4.31 -14.21
C ILE A 310 -2.03 3.47 -14.34
N LEU A 311 -1.98 2.45 -15.20
CA LEU A 311 -3.16 1.67 -15.56
C LEU A 311 -2.95 0.16 -15.42
N CYS A 312 -4.07 -0.53 -15.28
CA CYS A 312 -4.17 -1.96 -15.51
C CYS A 312 -5.50 -2.26 -16.20
N ARG A 313 -5.44 -2.99 -17.33
CA ARG A 313 -6.60 -3.41 -18.11
C ARG A 313 -6.52 -4.90 -18.38
N MET A 314 -7.61 -5.63 -18.11
CA MET A 314 -7.70 -7.05 -18.37
C MET A 314 -8.91 -7.35 -19.28
N TYR A 315 -8.69 -8.21 -20.25
CA TYR A 315 -9.64 -8.58 -21.28
C TYR A 315 -10.19 -9.98 -21.00
N GLY A 316 -11.46 -10.05 -20.64
CA GLY A 316 -12.20 -11.31 -20.51
C GLY A 316 -13.03 -11.61 -21.77
N THR A 317 -13.60 -12.81 -21.83
CA THR A 317 -14.41 -13.26 -22.98
C THR A 317 -15.70 -12.47 -23.19
N THR A 318 -16.23 -11.80 -22.17
CA THR A 318 -17.52 -11.07 -22.21
C THR A 318 -17.42 -9.63 -21.75
N GLY A 319 -16.23 -9.19 -21.30
CA GLY A 319 -16.03 -7.81 -20.84
C GLY A 319 -14.56 -7.49 -20.57
N VAL A 320 -14.29 -6.24 -20.23
CA VAL A 320 -12.97 -5.68 -19.96
C VAL A 320 -13.03 -4.88 -18.67
N ILE A 321 -12.15 -5.15 -17.74
CA ILE A 321 -11.91 -4.24 -16.61
C ILE A 321 -10.79 -3.27 -16.98
N ASP A 322 -11.02 -1.98 -16.76
CA ASP A 322 -10.08 -0.89 -17.03
C ASP A 322 -9.92 -0.01 -15.78
N THR A 323 -8.69 0.14 -15.33
CA THR A 323 -8.39 0.86 -14.08
C THR A 323 -7.25 1.84 -14.29
N HIS A 324 -7.42 3.07 -13.80
CA HIS A 324 -6.41 4.12 -13.80
C HIS A 324 -6.19 4.63 -12.39
N TYR A 325 -4.93 4.68 -11.95
CA TYR A 325 -4.57 5.24 -10.65
C TYR A 325 -4.93 6.72 -10.61
N ALA A 326 -5.70 7.15 -9.61
CA ALA A 326 -6.28 8.49 -9.54
C ALA A 326 -7.19 8.87 -10.74
N GLY A 327 -7.51 7.91 -11.60
CA GLY A 327 -8.40 8.08 -12.76
C GLY A 327 -9.69 7.29 -12.63
N SER A 328 -10.19 6.81 -13.76
CA SER A 328 -11.42 6.03 -13.83
C SER A 328 -11.16 4.55 -13.55
N VAL A 329 -12.15 3.90 -12.93
CA VAL A 329 -12.26 2.46 -12.80
C VAL A 329 -13.61 2.05 -13.38
N ALA A 330 -13.61 1.15 -14.37
CA ALA A 330 -14.83 0.74 -15.06
C ALA A 330 -14.74 -0.72 -15.55
N ILE A 331 -15.89 -1.31 -15.82
CA ILE A 331 -16.02 -2.56 -16.59
C ILE A 331 -16.88 -2.28 -17.80
N TRP A 332 -16.40 -2.65 -18.98
CA TRP A 332 -17.16 -2.58 -20.23
C TRP A 332 -17.46 -3.98 -20.74
N GLY A 333 -18.57 -4.14 -21.44
CA GLY A 333 -19.00 -5.39 -22.02
C GLY A 333 -20.41 -5.79 -21.64
N LYS A 334 -20.67 -7.10 -21.57
CA LYS A 334 -22.00 -7.64 -21.29
C LYS A 334 -22.58 -7.19 -19.94
N ASN A 335 -21.73 -7.15 -18.91
CA ASN A 335 -22.09 -6.71 -17.57
C ASN A 335 -21.24 -5.46 -17.23
N SER A 336 -21.68 -4.31 -17.73
CA SER A 336 -20.95 -3.07 -17.54
C SER A 336 -21.06 -2.54 -16.10
N TYR A 337 -20.00 -1.86 -15.68
CA TYR A 337 -19.95 -1.12 -14.42
C TYR A 337 -19.25 0.23 -14.69
N GLU A 338 -20.01 1.32 -14.55
CA GLU A 338 -19.46 2.66 -14.80
C GLU A 338 -18.40 3.07 -13.78
N GLY A 339 -18.45 2.48 -12.56
CA GLY A 339 -17.49 2.74 -11.51
C GLY A 339 -17.39 4.21 -11.13
N GLY A 340 -16.19 4.77 -11.20
CA GLY A 340 -15.98 6.17 -10.86
C GLY A 340 -14.52 6.60 -10.95
N LYS A 341 -14.26 7.82 -10.46
CA LYS A 341 -12.91 8.41 -10.44
C LYS A 341 -12.48 8.67 -9.00
N SER A 342 -11.22 8.35 -8.70
CA SER A 342 -10.61 8.57 -7.40
C SER A 342 -9.38 9.50 -7.51
N PRO A 343 -9.58 10.79 -7.84
CA PRO A 343 -8.46 11.73 -8.06
C PRO A 343 -7.59 11.91 -6.80
N GLY A 344 -8.16 11.70 -5.61
CA GLY A 344 -7.47 11.74 -4.33
C GLY A 344 -6.91 10.40 -3.84
N LEU A 345 -6.91 9.35 -4.66
CA LEU A 345 -6.63 7.95 -4.27
C LEU A 345 -5.37 7.82 -3.42
N TYR A 346 -4.28 8.50 -3.76
CA TYR A 346 -3.02 8.45 -3.02
C TYR A 346 -3.18 8.86 -1.55
N LYS A 347 -3.88 9.98 -1.30
CA LYS A 347 -4.15 10.49 0.05
C LYS A 347 -5.27 9.72 0.75
N ASP A 348 -6.37 9.54 0.05
CA ASP A 348 -7.58 8.94 0.62
C ASP A 348 -7.37 7.46 0.93
N GLY A 349 -6.61 6.77 0.08
CA GLY A 349 -6.23 5.38 0.30
C GLY A 349 -5.34 5.21 1.54
N ALA A 350 -4.33 6.06 1.71
CA ALA A 350 -3.50 6.05 2.91
C ALA A 350 -4.32 6.37 4.18
N ALA A 351 -5.23 7.36 4.11
CA ALA A 351 -6.11 7.69 5.22
C ALA A 351 -7.03 6.50 5.59
N ARG A 352 -7.58 5.78 4.60
CA ARG A 352 -8.38 4.57 4.83
C ARG A 352 -7.56 3.43 5.43
N ASN A 353 -6.31 3.23 4.99
CA ASN A 353 -5.40 2.25 5.60
C ASN A 353 -5.09 2.58 7.06
N ILE A 354 -4.85 3.87 7.38
CA ILE A 354 -4.63 4.34 8.76
C ILE A 354 -5.87 4.10 9.62
N ALA A 355 -7.08 4.38 9.11
CA ALA A 355 -8.33 4.09 9.80
C ALA A 355 -8.53 2.57 10.03
N THR A 356 -8.28 1.75 8.99
CA THR A 356 -8.33 0.29 9.09
C THR A 356 -7.32 -0.24 10.11
N PHE A 357 -6.12 0.32 10.17
CA PHE A 357 -5.09 -0.05 11.16
C PHE A 357 -5.58 0.24 12.59
N TYR A 358 -6.18 1.42 12.80
CA TYR A 358 -6.79 1.78 14.08
C TYR A 358 -7.91 0.82 14.48
N GLU A 359 -8.84 0.56 13.57
CA GLU A 359 -9.97 -0.33 13.80
C GLU A 359 -9.54 -1.78 14.08
N ASN A 360 -8.49 -2.26 13.40
CA ASN A 360 -7.96 -3.59 13.64
C ASN A 360 -7.31 -3.71 15.02
N ILE A 361 -6.55 -2.69 15.44
CA ILE A 361 -5.92 -2.66 16.76
C ILE A 361 -6.99 -2.60 17.85
N THR A 362 -7.91 -1.66 17.78
CA THR A 362 -8.93 -1.43 18.82
C THR A 362 -10.00 -2.51 18.84
N GLY A 363 -10.28 -3.12 17.68
CA GLY A 363 -11.25 -4.21 17.52
C GLY A 363 -10.67 -5.61 17.68
N GLY A 364 -9.38 -5.77 17.97
CA GLY A 364 -8.75 -7.08 18.17
C GLY A 364 -8.69 -7.95 16.90
N ARG A 365 -8.62 -7.35 15.69
CA ARG A 365 -8.59 -8.06 14.40
C ARG A 365 -7.15 -8.22 13.92
N PHE A 366 -6.53 -9.36 14.15
CA PHE A 366 -5.11 -9.59 13.91
C PHE A 366 -4.82 -10.71 12.90
N SER A 367 -5.74 -11.01 11.99
CA SER A 367 -5.53 -11.99 10.91
C SER A 367 -4.59 -11.50 9.79
N ASN A 368 -4.37 -10.18 9.71
CA ASN A 368 -3.42 -9.52 8.80
C ASN A 368 -3.56 -9.92 7.31
N PRO A 369 -4.76 -9.91 6.73
CA PRO A 369 -5.02 -10.50 5.41
C PRO A 369 -4.35 -9.75 4.25
N ALA A 370 -3.90 -8.51 4.47
CA ALA A 370 -3.26 -7.69 3.45
C ALA A 370 -1.83 -8.17 3.11
N THR A 371 -1.15 -8.92 3.99
CA THR A 371 0.28 -9.23 3.83
C THR A 371 0.54 -10.18 2.67
N ALA A 372 -0.13 -11.33 2.61
CA ALA A 372 0.12 -12.32 1.57
C ALA A 372 -0.11 -11.77 0.14
N PRO A 373 -1.21 -11.06 -0.15
CA PRO A 373 -1.36 -10.39 -1.45
C PRO A 373 -0.28 -9.35 -1.74
N SER A 374 0.17 -8.60 -0.73
CA SER A 374 1.22 -7.58 -0.88
C SER A 374 2.57 -8.21 -1.21
N VAL A 375 2.91 -9.32 -0.55
CA VAL A 375 4.13 -10.09 -0.83
C VAL A 375 4.08 -10.71 -2.22
N ARG A 376 2.93 -11.28 -2.63
CA ARG A 376 2.72 -11.80 -3.99
C ARG A 376 3.00 -10.72 -5.04
N SER A 377 2.46 -9.53 -4.89
CA SER A 377 2.69 -8.41 -5.82
C SER A 377 4.16 -7.99 -5.84
N ASN A 378 4.80 -7.93 -4.68
CA ASN A 378 6.22 -7.59 -4.57
C ASN A 378 7.11 -8.63 -5.25
N LEU A 379 6.87 -9.92 -5.01
CA LEU A 379 7.60 -11.02 -5.69
C LEU A 379 7.37 -10.99 -7.21
N THR A 380 6.18 -10.61 -7.67
CA THR A 380 5.90 -10.43 -9.11
C THR A 380 6.78 -9.34 -9.71
N THR A 381 6.98 -8.22 -9.01
CA THR A 381 7.91 -7.17 -9.48
C THR A 381 9.35 -7.65 -9.50
N ILE A 382 9.78 -8.43 -8.51
CA ILE A 382 11.13 -9.00 -8.45
C ILE A 382 11.33 -10.00 -9.59
N LEU A 383 10.31 -10.82 -9.91
CA LEU A 383 10.35 -11.74 -11.05
C LEU A 383 10.58 -10.99 -12.36
N GLY A 384 9.78 -9.96 -12.61
CA GLY A 384 9.91 -9.12 -13.81
C GLY A 384 11.27 -8.41 -13.90
N ARG A 385 11.75 -7.88 -12.77
CA ARG A 385 13.07 -7.27 -12.66
C ARG A 385 14.17 -8.28 -13.00
N THR A 386 14.13 -9.46 -12.40
CA THR A 386 15.12 -10.50 -12.58
C THR A 386 15.19 -10.93 -14.06
N ALA A 387 14.03 -11.21 -14.65
CA ALA A 387 13.94 -11.58 -16.06
C ALA A 387 14.51 -10.49 -16.99
N ALA A 388 14.16 -9.22 -16.72
CA ALA A 388 14.63 -8.09 -17.52
C ALA A 388 16.16 -7.89 -17.44
N TYR A 389 16.73 -7.97 -16.24
CA TYR A 389 18.20 -7.83 -16.05
C TYR A 389 18.97 -9.02 -16.63
N GLN A 390 18.44 -10.23 -16.53
CA GLN A 390 19.05 -11.42 -17.14
C GLN A 390 18.84 -11.50 -18.66
N ARG A 391 17.86 -10.73 -19.20
CA ARG A 391 17.41 -10.82 -20.59
C ARG A 391 17.02 -12.24 -20.96
N ALA A 392 16.36 -12.93 -20.06
CA ALA A 392 15.97 -14.32 -20.20
C ALA A 392 14.59 -14.53 -19.55
N GLU A 393 13.95 -15.63 -19.91
CA GLU A 393 12.79 -16.11 -19.20
C GLU A 393 13.22 -16.61 -17.81
N VAL A 394 12.46 -16.21 -16.78
CA VAL A 394 12.64 -16.66 -15.39
C VAL A 394 11.31 -17.19 -14.90
N THR A 395 11.30 -18.43 -14.39
CA THR A 395 10.09 -19.00 -13.80
C THR A 395 9.94 -18.59 -12.34
N TRP A 396 8.69 -18.62 -11.84
CA TRP A 396 8.40 -18.39 -10.42
C TRP A 396 9.18 -19.34 -9.51
N ASP A 397 9.24 -20.63 -9.86
CA ASP A 397 9.98 -21.63 -9.09
C ASP A 397 11.48 -21.39 -9.05
N GLN A 398 12.07 -20.87 -10.14
CA GLN A 398 13.47 -20.44 -10.16
C GLN A 398 13.68 -19.23 -9.23
N LEU A 399 12.80 -18.24 -9.31
CA LEU A 399 12.85 -17.07 -8.44
C LEU A 399 12.76 -17.48 -6.97
N MET A 400 11.80 -18.31 -6.62
CA MET A 400 11.55 -18.73 -5.23
C MET A 400 12.67 -19.57 -4.62
N LYS A 401 13.60 -20.09 -5.41
CA LYS A 401 14.82 -20.74 -4.92
C LYS A 401 15.96 -19.77 -4.59
N SER A 402 15.76 -18.47 -4.90
CA SER A 402 16.81 -17.47 -4.62
C SER A 402 16.95 -17.25 -3.12
N GLU A 403 18.19 -17.40 -2.65
CA GLU A 403 18.63 -17.03 -1.30
C GLU A 403 19.53 -15.78 -1.34
N GLU A 404 19.64 -15.15 -2.51
CA GLU A 404 20.46 -13.96 -2.71
C GLU A 404 19.87 -12.78 -1.93
N ARG A 405 20.66 -12.26 -0.98
CA ARG A 405 20.40 -11.00 -0.33
C ARG A 405 21.26 -9.92 -0.95
N SER A 406 20.63 -8.83 -1.32
CA SER A 406 21.34 -7.69 -1.87
C SER A 406 22.20 -7.03 -0.78
N ASP A 407 23.51 -6.84 -1.05
CA ASP A 407 24.40 -6.07 -0.18
C ASP A 407 24.30 -4.56 -0.54
N PRO A 408 23.86 -3.70 0.37
CA PRO A 408 23.72 -2.28 0.11
C PRO A 408 25.05 -1.53 0.13
N GLN A 409 26.15 -2.19 0.56
CA GLN A 409 27.49 -1.60 0.65
C GLN A 409 27.47 -0.23 1.39
N LEU A 410 26.81 -0.20 2.54
CA LEU A 410 26.69 0.99 3.38
C LEU A 410 27.77 1.02 4.48
N TYR A 411 28.96 0.53 4.16
CA TYR A 411 30.07 0.47 5.10
C TYR A 411 30.51 1.86 5.58
N GLY A 412 30.77 1.99 6.87
CA GLY A 412 31.19 3.23 7.49
C GLY A 412 30.05 4.19 7.85
N LEU A 413 28.80 3.81 7.60
CA LEU A 413 27.66 4.56 8.12
C LEU A 413 27.55 4.38 9.64
N LYS A 414 27.00 5.40 10.29
CA LYS A 414 26.77 5.41 11.73
C LYS A 414 25.66 4.40 12.09
N GLU A 415 25.93 3.58 13.11
CA GLU A 415 24.95 2.65 13.68
C GLU A 415 23.87 3.34 14.52
#